data_2cd3b3287d5483df24ba982c8aacb201
#
_entry.id   2cd3b3287d5483df24ba982c8aacb201
#
_cell.length_a   1.000
_cell.length_b   1.000
_cell.length_c   1.000
_cell.angle_alpha   90.00
_cell.angle_beta   90.00
_cell.angle_gamma   90.00
#
_symmetry.space_group_name_H-M   'P 1'
#
loop_
_entity.id
_entity.type
_entity.pdbx_description
1 polymer ?
#
loop_
_entity_poly.entity_id
_entity_poly.type
_entity_poly.pdbx_seq_one_letter_code
_entity_poly.pdbx_strand_id
1 'polypeptide(L)'
;LSLNQALQKGDTAMDQVIIWMMQNPKLHRQYFETALFKGLDQLAEPIPELNAFFNTVQTLPDWVDQGKIEQALNFTYRLGINNGFILRDLSLMTGYLYPGFNQPLLLTGALKKQAGTRLAETTKWWIDITETRGLERFNAGFTSTIYVRFIHALVRHQLKKSERWDAEAWGTPINQFDLAMTNIAFSGVVLIGIRALGIFPNQDEVDSFLHFWKYIGWLMGVDEKWLVHKESDGWKLLYWMQHAHPQPDHSSFELGSSLSKEPFERQYRYLKPLQQKL
;
A
#
# COMPACT_ATOMS: atom_id res chain seq x y z
N LEU A 1 -17.20 0.52 -13.75
CA LEU A 1 -16.65 -0.85 -13.69
C LEU A 1 -17.33 -1.60 -12.57
N SER A 2 -17.74 -2.85 -12.81
CA SER A 2 -18.25 -3.72 -11.76
C SER A 2 -17.10 -4.18 -10.86
N LEU A 3 -17.44 -4.65 -9.66
CA LEU A 3 -16.48 -5.27 -8.73
C LEU A 3 -15.64 -6.36 -9.42
N ASN A 4 -16.29 -7.23 -10.21
CA ASN A 4 -15.62 -8.28 -10.96
C ASN A 4 -14.54 -7.74 -11.93
N GLN A 5 -14.78 -6.60 -12.56
CA GLN A 5 -13.77 -5.98 -13.42
C GLN A 5 -12.58 -5.44 -12.63
N ALA A 6 -12.79 -4.95 -11.41
CA ALA A 6 -11.71 -4.52 -10.55
C ALA A 6 -10.86 -5.69 -10.05
N LEU A 7 -11.47 -6.82 -9.71
CA LEU A 7 -10.78 -8.06 -9.34
C LEU A 7 -9.94 -8.64 -10.47
N GLN A 8 -10.32 -8.41 -11.73
CA GLN A 8 -9.59 -8.91 -12.90
C GLN A 8 -8.57 -7.92 -13.47
N LYS A 9 -8.44 -6.72 -12.91
CA LYS A 9 -7.56 -5.67 -13.41
C LYS A 9 -6.42 -5.39 -12.43
N GLY A 10 -5.17 -5.37 -12.92
CA GLY A 10 -4.00 -4.90 -12.19
C GLY A 10 -3.74 -3.41 -12.40
N ASP A 11 -2.51 -2.98 -12.14
CA ASP A 11 -1.99 -1.65 -12.43
C ASP A 11 -1.42 -1.62 -13.86
N THR A 12 -2.26 -1.26 -14.82
CA THR A 12 -1.90 -1.32 -16.24
C THR A 12 -0.64 -0.50 -16.57
N ALA A 13 -0.48 0.67 -15.97
CA ALA A 13 0.65 1.54 -16.27
C ALA A 13 1.99 0.93 -15.84
N MET A 14 2.08 0.42 -14.62
CA MET A 14 3.31 -0.22 -14.15
C MET A 14 3.49 -1.62 -14.76
N ASP A 15 2.40 -2.34 -15.07
CA ASP A 15 2.47 -3.64 -15.74
C ASP A 15 3.16 -3.52 -17.13
N GLN A 16 2.94 -2.43 -17.88
CA GLN A 16 3.65 -2.17 -19.14
C GLN A 16 5.16 -1.98 -18.92
N VAL A 17 5.54 -1.24 -17.89
CA VAL A 17 6.96 -1.10 -17.50
C VAL A 17 7.58 -2.46 -17.17
N ILE A 18 6.87 -3.33 -16.46
CA ILE A 18 7.37 -4.67 -16.16
C ILE A 18 7.48 -5.53 -17.40
N ILE A 19 6.52 -5.50 -18.32
CA ILE A 19 6.59 -6.25 -19.59
C ILE A 19 7.82 -5.83 -20.39
N TRP A 20 8.06 -4.52 -20.54
CA TRP A 20 9.27 -4.00 -21.16
C TRP A 20 10.54 -4.45 -20.42
N MET A 21 10.54 -4.37 -19.10
CA MET A 21 11.69 -4.74 -18.27
C MET A 21 12.08 -6.22 -18.46
N MET A 22 11.12 -7.12 -18.65
CA MET A 22 11.37 -8.56 -18.82
C MET A 22 12.14 -8.90 -20.12
N GLN A 23 12.26 -7.98 -21.06
CA GLN A 23 13.07 -8.17 -22.29
C GLN A 23 14.58 -8.18 -21.97
N ASN A 24 15.02 -7.40 -20.98
CA ASN A 24 16.40 -7.39 -20.47
C ASN A 24 16.41 -7.00 -18.97
N PRO A 25 16.11 -7.94 -18.05
CA PRO A 25 15.79 -7.60 -16.66
C PRO A 25 16.89 -6.83 -15.91
N LYS A 26 18.16 -7.15 -16.15
CA LYS A 26 19.27 -6.47 -15.45
C LYS A 26 19.42 -5.02 -15.91
N LEU A 27 19.49 -4.79 -17.20
CA LEU A 27 19.71 -3.48 -17.81
C LEU A 27 18.50 -2.57 -17.61
N HIS A 28 17.29 -3.09 -17.91
CA HIS A 28 16.08 -2.29 -17.84
C HIS A 28 15.68 -1.94 -16.40
N ARG A 29 16.03 -2.79 -15.41
CA ARG A 29 15.89 -2.44 -13.99
C ARG A 29 16.80 -1.25 -13.64
N GLN A 30 18.04 -1.22 -14.09
CA GLN A 30 18.94 -0.07 -13.86
C GLN A 30 18.39 1.21 -14.48
N TYR A 31 17.78 1.14 -15.68
CA TYR A 31 17.13 2.27 -16.30
C TYR A 31 15.92 2.76 -15.49
N PHE A 32 15.07 1.85 -15.02
CA PHE A 32 13.96 2.21 -14.14
C PHE A 32 14.45 2.88 -12.84
N GLU A 33 15.44 2.30 -12.17
CA GLU A 33 16.01 2.87 -10.95
C GLU A 33 16.69 4.23 -11.22
N THR A 34 17.36 4.39 -12.33
CA THR A 34 17.94 5.69 -12.75
C THR A 34 16.82 6.72 -12.95
N ALA A 35 15.78 6.39 -13.70
CA ALA A 35 14.64 7.28 -13.91
C ALA A 35 13.93 7.63 -12.59
N LEU A 36 13.80 6.67 -11.68
CA LEU A 36 13.15 6.87 -10.38
C LEU A 36 13.96 7.82 -9.49
N PHE A 37 15.25 7.55 -9.31
CA PHE A 37 16.07 8.22 -8.30
C PHE A 37 16.84 9.44 -8.82
N LYS A 38 17.05 9.53 -10.14
CA LYS A 38 17.87 10.59 -10.75
C LYS A 38 17.13 11.41 -11.81
N GLY A 39 16.09 10.85 -12.43
CA GLY A 39 15.30 11.49 -13.47
C GLY A 39 15.45 10.85 -14.84
N LEU A 40 14.48 11.13 -15.72
CA LEU A 40 14.48 10.63 -17.10
C LEU A 40 15.62 11.22 -17.95
N ASP A 41 16.04 12.43 -17.63
CA ASP A 41 17.14 13.16 -18.28
C ASP A 41 18.51 12.53 -18.04
N GLN A 42 18.63 11.63 -17.07
CA GLN A 42 19.86 10.88 -16.80
C GLN A 42 19.95 9.55 -17.56
N LEU A 43 18.95 9.23 -18.38
CA LEU A 43 18.98 8.08 -19.27
C LEU A 43 19.77 8.42 -20.54
N ALA A 44 20.56 7.45 -21.05
CA ALA A 44 21.37 7.65 -22.26
C ALA A 44 20.52 7.92 -23.52
N GLU A 45 19.30 7.39 -23.53
CA GLU A 45 18.31 7.58 -24.59
C GLU A 45 16.88 7.58 -24.00
N PRO A 46 15.91 8.24 -24.65
CA PRO A 46 14.54 8.20 -24.25
C PRO A 46 13.94 6.79 -24.35
N ILE A 47 13.33 6.31 -23.27
CA ILE A 47 12.66 5.01 -23.19
C ILE A 47 11.16 5.24 -23.12
N PRO A 48 10.38 4.88 -24.17
CA PRO A 48 8.96 5.23 -24.28
C PRO A 48 8.13 4.77 -23.07
N GLU A 49 8.35 3.56 -22.56
CA GLU A 49 7.62 2.98 -21.44
C GLU A 49 7.89 3.74 -20.14
N LEU A 50 9.14 4.12 -19.91
CA LEU A 50 9.51 4.92 -18.73
C LEU A 50 9.01 6.35 -18.88
N ASN A 51 9.13 6.96 -20.05
CA ASN A 51 8.61 8.30 -20.30
C ASN A 51 7.10 8.37 -20.08
N ALA A 52 6.32 7.42 -20.61
CA ALA A 52 4.89 7.37 -20.44
C ALA A 52 4.51 7.25 -18.96
N PHE A 53 5.18 6.36 -18.22
CA PHE A 53 4.93 6.16 -16.80
C PHE A 53 5.33 7.37 -15.95
N PHE A 54 6.61 7.80 -16.05
CA PHE A 54 7.12 8.86 -15.19
C PHE A 54 6.50 10.23 -15.48
N ASN A 55 6.22 10.57 -16.75
CA ASN A 55 5.52 11.82 -17.07
C ASN A 55 4.14 11.87 -16.44
N THR A 56 3.45 10.74 -16.33
CA THR A 56 2.16 10.68 -15.62
C THR A 56 2.34 10.91 -14.12
N VAL A 57 3.20 10.14 -13.45
CA VAL A 57 3.29 10.18 -11.97
C VAL A 57 4.03 11.41 -11.44
N GLN A 58 4.81 12.11 -12.26
CA GLN A 58 5.48 13.37 -11.92
C GLN A 58 4.57 14.59 -12.08
N THR A 59 3.54 14.48 -12.90
CA THR A 59 2.55 15.57 -13.08
C THR A 59 1.54 15.48 -11.95
N LEU A 60 1.49 16.52 -11.13
CA LEU A 60 0.53 16.60 -10.03
C LEU A 60 -0.89 16.67 -10.61
N PRO A 61 -1.82 15.77 -10.24
CA PRO A 61 -3.19 15.84 -10.70
C PRO A 61 -3.87 17.16 -10.27
N ASP A 62 -4.72 17.73 -11.12
CA ASP A 62 -5.39 19.02 -10.88
C ASP A 62 -6.23 19.04 -9.59
N TRP A 63 -6.69 17.89 -9.14
CA TRP A 63 -7.47 17.76 -7.92
C TRP A 63 -6.64 17.73 -6.63
N VAL A 64 -5.30 17.68 -6.70
CA VAL A 64 -4.43 17.64 -5.51
C VAL A 64 -4.30 19.03 -4.90
N ASP A 65 -4.70 19.16 -3.63
CA ASP A 65 -4.62 20.37 -2.83
C ASP A 65 -3.49 20.21 -1.80
N GLN A 66 -2.43 20.99 -1.96
CA GLN A 66 -1.26 20.97 -1.07
C GLN A 66 -1.61 21.43 0.36
N GLY A 67 -2.54 22.37 0.52
CA GLY A 67 -3.01 22.79 1.83
C GLY A 67 -3.70 21.66 2.60
N LYS A 68 -4.50 20.84 1.90
CA LYS A 68 -5.08 19.64 2.50
C LYS A 68 -4.03 18.58 2.84
N ILE A 69 -3.00 18.42 2.02
CA ILE A 69 -1.88 17.52 2.35
C ILE A 69 -1.20 17.98 3.64
N GLU A 70 -0.86 19.25 3.79
CA GLU A 70 -0.27 19.79 5.02
C GLU A 70 -1.16 19.63 6.25
N GLN A 71 -2.46 19.86 6.12
CA GLN A 71 -3.43 19.64 7.20
C GLN A 71 -3.48 18.15 7.60
N ALA A 72 -3.45 17.24 6.62
CA ALA A 72 -3.42 15.80 6.86
C ALA A 72 -2.15 15.35 7.59
N LEU A 73 -0.99 15.89 7.22
CA LEU A 73 0.28 15.63 7.90
C LEU A 73 0.23 16.12 9.36
N ASN A 74 -0.25 17.33 9.59
CA ASN A 74 -0.42 17.87 10.93
C ASN A 74 -1.37 17.03 11.78
N PHE A 75 -2.47 16.57 11.20
CA PHE A 75 -3.40 15.65 11.86
C PHE A 75 -2.71 14.32 12.19
N THR A 76 -2.00 13.72 11.23
CA THR A 76 -1.25 12.48 11.40
C THR A 76 -0.21 12.57 12.51
N TYR A 77 0.53 13.68 12.60
CA TYR A 77 1.50 13.92 13.68
C TYR A 77 0.84 13.99 15.06
N ARG A 78 -0.33 14.60 15.17
CA ARG A 78 -1.07 14.67 16.44
C ARG A 78 -1.61 13.30 16.89
N LEU A 79 -1.88 12.38 15.97
CA LEU A 79 -2.26 11.01 16.33
C LEU A 79 -1.11 10.24 16.99
N GLY A 80 0.13 10.59 16.66
CA GLY A 80 1.34 9.99 17.24
C GLY A 80 1.34 8.47 17.15
N ILE A 81 1.69 7.82 18.26
CA ILE A 81 1.78 6.35 18.34
C ILE A 81 0.44 5.64 18.12
N ASN A 82 -0.70 6.31 18.39
CA ASN A 82 -2.03 5.70 18.18
C ASN A 82 -2.25 5.25 16.75
N ASN A 83 -1.73 6.01 15.77
CA ASN A 83 -1.79 5.63 14.38
C ASN A 83 -1.08 4.29 14.11
N GLY A 84 0.10 4.09 14.67
CA GLY A 84 0.86 2.84 14.55
C GLY A 84 0.12 1.63 15.14
N PHE A 85 -0.52 1.79 16.31
CA PHE A 85 -1.34 0.73 16.91
C PHE A 85 -2.55 0.39 16.04
N ILE A 86 -3.27 1.40 15.54
CA ILE A 86 -4.44 1.17 14.70
C ILE A 86 -4.04 0.49 13.39
N LEU A 87 -2.98 0.96 12.74
CA LEU A 87 -2.50 0.36 11.48
C LEU A 87 -2.09 -1.10 11.67
N ARG A 88 -1.44 -1.44 12.79
CA ARG A 88 -1.01 -2.80 13.06
C ARG A 88 -2.17 -3.68 13.54
N ASP A 89 -2.86 -3.27 14.60
CA ASP A 89 -3.76 -4.14 15.35
C ASP A 89 -5.19 -4.14 14.81
N LEU A 90 -5.59 -3.10 14.07
CA LEU A 90 -6.88 -3.04 13.41
C LEU A 90 -6.73 -3.26 11.89
N SER A 91 -6.01 -2.37 11.18
CA SER A 91 -5.99 -2.40 9.70
C SER A 91 -5.32 -3.64 9.14
N LEU A 92 -4.10 -3.95 9.58
CA LEU A 92 -3.34 -5.10 9.06
C LEU A 92 -3.95 -6.43 9.53
N MET A 93 -4.35 -6.52 10.80
CA MET A 93 -4.97 -7.73 11.35
C MET A 93 -6.28 -8.05 10.63
N THR A 94 -7.13 -7.04 10.38
CA THR A 94 -8.37 -7.21 9.62
C THR A 94 -8.09 -7.56 8.16
N GLY A 95 -7.05 -6.99 7.55
CA GLY A 95 -6.63 -7.32 6.18
C GLY A 95 -6.33 -8.82 6.01
N TYR A 96 -5.75 -9.46 7.02
CA TYR A 96 -5.45 -10.90 6.97
C TYR A 96 -6.68 -11.83 7.01
N LEU A 97 -7.88 -11.30 7.23
CA LEU A 97 -9.11 -12.08 7.08
C LEU A 97 -9.44 -12.41 5.60
N TYR A 98 -8.76 -11.79 4.64
CA TYR A 98 -9.05 -11.92 3.23
C TYR A 98 -7.99 -12.76 2.51
N PRO A 99 -8.30 -14.02 2.15
CA PRO A 99 -7.33 -14.96 1.55
C PRO A 99 -6.65 -14.44 0.28
N GLY A 100 -7.37 -13.80 -0.63
CA GLY A 100 -6.78 -13.21 -1.84
C GLY A 100 -5.67 -12.19 -1.56
N PHE A 101 -5.80 -11.46 -0.47
CA PHE A 101 -4.80 -10.53 0.05
C PHE A 101 -3.55 -11.24 0.58
N ASN A 102 -3.76 -12.41 1.19
CA ASN A 102 -2.71 -13.16 1.86
C ASN A 102 -1.82 -13.91 0.86
N GLN A 103 -2.41 -14.40 -0.24
CA GLN A 103 -1.73 -15.28 -1.17
C GLN A 103 -0.45 -14.70 -1.79
N PRO A 104 -0.38 -13.41 -2.22
CA PRO A 104 0.88 -12.83 -2.69
C PRO A 104 2.00 -12.92 -1.66
N LEU A 105 1.68 -12.81 -0.38
CA LEU A 105 2.64 -12.86 0.72
C LEU A 105 3.15 -14.30 0.96
N LEU A 106 2.25 -15.27 0.89
CA LEU A 106 2.56 -16.67 1.09
C LEU A 106 3.36 -17.25 -0.09
N LEU A 107 2.88 -16.99 -1.31
CA LEU A 107 3.43 -17.58 -2.52
C LEU A 107 4.79 -17.02 -2.92
N THR A 108 5.09 -15.78 -2.57
CA THR A 108 6.42 -15.17 -2.79
C THR A 108 7.45 -15.55 -1.72
N GLY A 109 7.04 -16.29 -0.70
CA GLY A 109 7.91 -16.64 0.43
C GLY A 109 8.21 -15.44 1.36
N ALA A 110 7.43 -14.37 1.26
CA ALA A 110 7.54 -13.23 2.15
C ALA A 110 7.23 -13.58 3.62
N LEU A 111 6.56 -14.71 3.86
CA LEU A 111 6.42 -15.32 5.19
C LEU A 111 7.75 -15.81 5.80
N LYS A 112 8.75 -16.14 4.95
CA LYS A 112 10.11 -16.48 5.44
C LYS A 112 10.81 -15.25 6.04
N LYS A 113 10.39 -14.04 5.69
CA LYS A 113 10.74 -12.83 6.43
C LYS A 113 9.84 -12.76 7.66
N GLN A 114 10.44 -12.68 8.83
CA GLN A 114 9.72 -12.49 10.10
C GLN A 114 8.73 -11.31 9.98
N ALA A 115 7.55 -11.43 10.58
CA ALA A 115 6.51 -10.39 10.54
C ALA A 115 7.06 -9.00 10.92
N GLY A 116 8.00 -8.94 11.87
CA GLY A 116 8.67 -7.72 12.29
C GLY A 116 9.45 -7.00 11.17
N THR A 117 10.13 -7.73 10.29
CA THR A 117 10.87 -7.12 9.16
C THR A 117 9.89 -6.45 8.18
N ARG A 118 8.77 -7.12 7.88
CA ARG A 118 7.74 -6.55 6.98
C ARG A 118 7.05 -5.35 7.60
N LEU A 119 6.73 -5.43 8.89
CA LEU A 119 6.17 -4.30 9.60
C LEU A 119 7.12 -3.11 9.62
N ALA A 120 8.43 -3.34 9.80
CA ALA A 120 9.46 -2.30 9.75
C ALA A 120 9.58 -1.69 8.34
N GLU A 121 9.54 -2.49 7.26
CA GLU A 121 9.55 -2.02 5.87
C GLU A 121 8.32 -1.12 5.60
N THR A 122 7.11 -1.54 6.02
CA THR A 122 5.88 -0.76 5.88
C THR A 122 5.91 0.50 6.74
N THR A 123 6.42 0.42 7.97
CA THR A 123 6.56 1.57 8.86
C THR A 123 7.54 2.58 8.29
N LYS A 124 8.67 2.13 7.70
CA LYS A 124 9.63 3.01 7.03
C LYS A 124 8.97 3.76 5.87
N TRP A 125 8.23 3.05 5.00
CA TRP A 125 7.48 3.67 3.92
C TRP A 125 6.46 4.68 4.45
N TRP A 126 5.72 4.33 5.52
CA TRP A 126 4.74 5.22 6.14
C TRP A 126 5.39 6.50 6.68
N ILE A 127 6.56 6.39 7.33
CA ILE A 127 7.34 7.55 7.78
C ILE A 127 7.74 8.41 6.57
N ASP A 128 8.29 7.81 5.52
CA ASP A 128 8.74 8.54 4.33
C ASP A 128 7.61 9.36 3.68
N ILE A 129 6.40 8.78 3.55
CA ILE A 129 5.25 9.49 2.94
C ILE A 129 4.67 10.57 3.86
N THR A 130 4.85 10.45 5.17
CA THR A 130 4.34 11.42 6.15
C THR A 130 5.34 12.50 6.52
N GLU A 131 6.58 12.45 6.04
CA GLU A 131 7.52 13.56 6.17
C GLU A 131 7.03 14.80 5.40
N THR A 132 7.39 15.98 5.91
CA THR A 132 7.10 17.25 5.23
C THR A 132 7.70 17.20 3.82
N ARG A 133 6.86 17.49 2.81
CA ARG A 133 7.24 17.39 1.40
C ARG A 133 7.68 15.99 0.94
N GLY A 134 7.44 14.95 1.74
CA GLY A 134 7.86 13.57 1.44
C GLY A 134 7.37 13.04 0.09
N LEU A 135 6.20 13.48 -0.38
CA LEU A 135 5.61 13.07 -1.67
C LEU A 135 6.06 13.93 -2.87
N GLU A 136 6.95 14.90 -2.68
CA GLU A 136 7.54 15.62 -3.82
C GLU A 136 8.52 14.72 -4.58
N ARG A 137 8.66 15.01 -5.87
CA ARG A 137 9.57 14.26 -6.76
C ARG A 137 10.99 14.20 -6.18
N PHE A 138 11.58 13.01 -6.19
CA PHE A 138 12.90 12.64 -5.62
C PHE A 138 12.96 12.54 -4.10
N ASN A 139 11.97 12.99 -3.35
CA ASN A 139 11.94 12.77 -1.90
C ASN A 139 11.58 11.33 -1.55
N ALA A 140 11.89 10.92 -0.32
CA ALA A 140 11.81 9.54 0.11
C ALA A 140 10.41 8.93 -0.02
N GLY A 141 9.36 9.68 0.32
CA GLY A 141 7.98 9.21 0.25
C GLY A 141 7.52 8.95 -1.19
N PHE A 142 7.86 9.84 -2.14
CA PHE A 142 7.57 9.61 -3.56
C PHE A 142 8.32 8.39 -4.09
N THR A 143 9.64 8.37 -3.90
CA THR A 143 10.48 7.32 -4.48
C THR A 143 10.17 5.95 -3.89
N SER A 144 9.96 5.85 -2.58
CA SER A 144 9.58 4.59 -1.92
C SER A 144 8.19 4.13 -2.36
N THR A 145 7.21 5.03 -2.55
CA THR A 145 5.87 4.70 -3.04
C THR A 145 5.92 4.12 -4.46
N ILE A 146 6.63 4.78 -5.37
CA ILE A 146 6.78 4.27 -6.75
C ILE A 146 7.57 2.95 -6.77
N TYR A 147 8.56 2.79 -5.90
CA TYR A 147 9.30 1.53 -5.80
C TYR A 147 8.42 0.38 -5.26
N VAL A 148 7.56 0.63 -4.26
CA VAL A 148 6.57 -0.35 -3.78
C VAL A 148 5.58 -0.71 -4.88
N ARG A 149 5.07 0.27 -5.63
CA ARG A 149 4.21 0.05 -6.80
C ARG A 149 4.89 -0.84 -7.84
N PHE A 150 6.18 -0.61 -8.11
CA PHE A 150 7.00 -1.45 -8.99
C PHE A 150 7.09 -2.89 -8.47
N ILE A 151 7.36 -3.09 -7.17
CA ILE A 151 7.42 -4.43 -6.56
C ILE A 151 6.05 -5.13 -6.67
N HIS A 152 4.94 -4.43 -6.46
CA HIS A 152 3.59 -5.00 -6.63
C HIS A 152 3.36 -5.50 -8.05
N ALA A 153 3.76 -4.74 -9.07
CA ALA A 153 3.63 -5.15 -10.47
C ALA A 153 4.55 -6.33 -10.83
N LEU A 154 5.78 -6.36 -10.27
CA LEU A 154 6.70 -7.47 -10.46
C LEU A 154 6.16 -8.76 -9.85
N VAL A 155 5.64 -8.70 -8.62
CA VAL A 155 4.98 -9.84 -7.94
C VAL A 155 3.75 -10.28 -8.73
N ARG A 156 2.91 -9.36 -9.18
CA ARG A 156 1.76 -9.66 -10.04
C ARG A 156 2.16 -10.40 -11.30
N HIS A 157 3.21 -9.91 -11.98
CA HIS A 157 3.73 -10.55 -13.19
C HIS A 157 4.22 -11.99 -12.95
N GLN A 158 4.90 -12.22 -11.81
CA GLN A 158 5.38 -13.55 -11.43
C GLN A 158 4.22 -14.50 -11.07
N LEU A 159 3.29 -14.03 -10.26
CA LEU A 159 2.16 -14.84 -9.79
C LEU A 159 1.18 -15.21 -10.90
N LYS A 160 0.95 -14.32 -11.87
CA LYS A 160 0.14 -14.64 -13.07
C LYS A 160 0.68 -15.83 -13.89
N LYS A 161 1.96 -16.15 -13.76
CA LYS A 161 2.61 -17.28 -14.44
C LYS A 161 2.70 -18.53 -13.56
N SER A 162 2.32 -18.42 -12.32
CA SER A 162 2.43 -19.50 -11.34
C SER A 162 1.19 -20.39 -11.38
N GLU A 163 1.37 -21.69 -11.53
CA GLU A 163 0.29 -22.70 -11.40
C GLU A 163 -0.33 -22.71 -10.00
N ARG A 164 0.33 -22.12 -9.01
CA ARG A 164 -0.16 -22.02 -7.63
C ARG A 164 -1.14 -20.87 -7.41
N TRP A 165 -1.33 -20.00 -8.41
CA TRP A 165 -2.27 -18.88 -8.32
C TRP A 165 -3.63 -19.30 -8.85
N ASP A 166 -4.63 -19.30 -7.97
CA ASP A 166 -6.02 -19.55 -8.34
C ASP A 166 -6.69 -18.24 -8.76
N ALA A 167 -6.71 -18.00 -10.08
CA ALA A 167 -7.30 -16.79 -10.64
C ALA A 167 -8.84 -16.74 -10.56
N GLU A 168 -9.49 -17.89 -10.43
CA GLU A 168 -10.94 -17.98 -10.27
C GLU A 168 -11.35 -17.55 -8.85
N ALA A 169 -10.62 -18.03 -7.83
CA ALA A 169 -10.90 -17.72 -6.44
C ALA A 169 -10.40 -16.33 -6.01
N TRP A 170 -9.27 -15.85 -6.55
CA TRP A 170 -8.57 -14.64 -6.05
C TRP A 170 -8.47 -13.52 -7.08
N GLY A 171 -8.92 -13.71 -8.31
CA GLY A 171 -8.78 -12.74 -9.39
C GLY A 171 -7.33 -12.52 -9.85
N THR A 172 -7.03 -11.34 -10.39
CA THR A 172 -5.65 -10.95 -10.71
C THR A 172 -4.87 -10.67 -9.42
N PRO A 173 -3.61 -11.15 -9.28
CA PRO A 173 -2.79 -10.84 -8.11
C PRO A 173 -2.64 -9.33 -7.90
N ILE A 174 -2.84 -8.85 -6.68
CA ILE A 174 -2.74 -7.42 -6.34
C ILE A 174 -3.56 -6.58 -7.34
N ASN A 175 -4.83 -6.92 -7.46
CA ASN A 175 -5.77 -6.28 -8.38
C ASN A 175 -6.20 -4.88 -7.90
N GLN A 176 -6.99 -4.18 -8.71
CA GLN A 176 -7.46 -2.82 -8.42
C GLN A 176 -8.33 -2.75 -7.18
N PHE A 177 -9.14 -3.78 -6.93
CA PHE A 177 -9.97 -3.82 -5.72
C PHE A 177 -9.10 -3.97 -4.47
N ASP A 178 -8.14 -4.90 -4.47
CA ASP A 178 -7.22 -5.11 -3.35
C ASP A 178 -6.35 -3.87 -3.07
N LEU A 179 -5.89 -3.18 -4.12
CA LEU A 179 -5.16 -1.92 -3.98
C LEU A 179 -6.02 -0.83 -3.34
N ALA A 180 -7.27 -0.67 -3.77
CA ALA A 180 -8.20 0.29 -3.18
C ALA A 180 -8.50 -0.05 -1.72
N MET A 181 -8.70 -1.33 -1.41
CA MET A 181 -8.96 -1.79 -0.04
C MET A 181 -7.76 -1.58 0.88
N THR A 182 -6.53 -1.79 0.37
CA THR A 182 -5.30 -1.45 1.12
C THR A 182 -5.25 0.06 1.41
N ASN A 183 -5.60 0.89 0.45
CA ASN A 183 -5.65 2.34 0.65
C ASN A 183 -6.65 2.73 1.74
N ILE A 184 -7.83 2.08 1.77
CA ILE A 184 -8.84 2.30 2.83
C ILE A 184 -8.36 1.80 4.19
N ALA A 185 -7.59 0.72 4.24
CA ALA A 185 -7.01 0.23 5.49
C ALA A 185 -6.08 1.26 6.14
N PHE A 186 -5.36 2.04 5.35
CA PHE A 186 -4.53 3.14 5.83
C PHE A 186 -5.29 4.45 6.08
N SER A 187 -6.50 4.60 5.57
CA SER A 187 -7.30 5.84 5.67
C SER A 187 -8.58 5.66 6.48
N GLY A 188 -9.63 5.14 5.89
CA GLY A 188 -10.95 4.99 6.52
C GLY A 188 -10.94 4.15 7.78
N VAL A 189 -10.19 3.03 7.79
CA VAL A 189 -10.06 2.16 8.97
C VAL A 189 -9.31 2.88 10.10
N VAL A 190 -8.33 3.72 9.79
CA VAL A 190 -7.65 4.56 10.78
C VAL A 190 -8.64 5.53 11.43
N LEU A 191 -9.50 6.18 10.64
CA LEU A 191 -10.54 7.08 11.18
C LEU A 191 -11.53 6.36 12.10
N ILE A 192 -11.88 5.11 11.79
CA ILE A 192 -12.68 4.25 12.68
C ILE A 192 -11.93 3.98 13.99
N GLY A 193 -10.67 3.56 13.88
CA GLY A 193 -9.84 3.19 15.03
C GLY A 193 -9.61 4.34 16.00
N ILE A 194 -9.29 5.55 15.49
CA ILE A 194 -9.10 6.71 16.37
C ILE A 194 -10.37 7.12 17.10
N ARG A 195 -11.55 7.01 16.43
CA ARG A 195 -12.83 7.28 17.09
C ARG A 195 -13.12 6.23 18.18
N ALA A 196 -12.78 4.97 17.96
CA ALA A 196 -12.87 3.94 18.97
C ALA A 196 -11.97 4.22 20.19
N LEU A 197 -10.85 4.92 20.00
CA LEU A 197 -9.98 5.39 21.08
C LEU A 197 -10.46 6.73 21.72
N GLY A 198 -11.62 7.25 21.32
CA GLY A 198 -12.17 8.50 21.85
C GLY A 198 -11.59 9.77 21.22
N ILE A 199 -10.87 9.65 20.10
CA ILE A 199 -10.31 10.78 19.35
C ILE A 199 -11.29 11.11 18.20
N PHE A 200 -11.91 12.28 18.26
CA PHE A 200 -12.91 12.72 17.28
C PHE A 200 -12.35 13.86 16.42
N PRO A 201 -11.88 13.54 15.19
CA PRO A 201 -11.43 14.57 14.26
C PRO A 201 -12.62 15.44 13.81
N ASN A 202 -12.37 16.71 13.53
CA ASN A 202 -13.35 17.55 12.86
C ASN A 202 -13.44 17.19 11.36
N GLN A 203 -14.43 17.77 10.65
CA GLN A 203 -14.68 17.41 9.25
C GLN A 203 -13.52 17.79 8.33
N ASP A 204 -12.86 18.92 8.55
CA ASP A 204 -11.72 19.37 7.74
C ASP A 204 -10.52 18.43 7.89
N GLU A 205 -10.29 17.90 9.09
CA GLU A 205 -9.26 16.89 9.35
C GLU A 205 -9.56 15.58 8.65
N VAL A 206 -10.82 15.15 8.70
CA VAL A 206 -11.27 13.93 7.99
C VAL A 206 -11.08 14.09 6.49
N ASP A 207 -11.57 15.20 5.91
CA ASP A 207 -11.51 15.46 4.47
C ASP A 207 -10.05 15.59 3.99
N SER A 208 -9.20 16.26 4.76
CA SER A 208 -7.78 16.41 4.45
C SER A 208 -7.03 15.08 4.54
N PHE A 209 -7.32 14.26 5.56
CA PHE A 209 -6.71 12.95 5.72
C PHE A 209 -7.11 11.99 4.57
N LEU A 210 -8.38 11.96 4.18
CA LEU A 210 -8.83 11.19 3.04
C LEU A 210 -8.22 11.70 1.72
N HIS A 211 -8.07 13.02 1.56
CA HIS A 211 -7.43 13.62 0.41
C HIS A 211 -5.96 13.22 0.27
N PHE A 212 -5.20 13.21 1.36
CA PHE A 212 -3.82 12.73 1.40
C PHE A 212 -3.72 11.26 0.97
N TRP A 213 -4.55 10.39 1.53
CA TRP A 213 -4.58 8.98 1.17
C TRP A 213 -5.11 8.72 -0.24
N LYS A 214 -6.00 9.59 -0.75
CA LYS A 214 -6.40 9.56 -2.15
C LYS A 214 -5.19 9.79 -3.07
N TYR A 215 -4.33 10.76 -2.76
CA TYR A 215 -3.14 11.03 -3.54
C TYR A 215 -2.13 9.88 -3.46
N ILE A 216 -1.91 9.31 -2.29
CA ILE A 216 -1.07 8.11 -2.14
C ILE A 216 -1.63 6.93 -2.93
N GLY A 217 -2.93 6.68 -2.87
CA GLY A 217 -3.58 5.63 -3.65
C GLY A 217 -3.37 5.81 -5.16
N TRP A 218 -3.47 7.03 -5.65
CA TRP A 218 -3.18 7.36 -7.05
C TRP A 218 -1.71 7.08 -7.42
N LEU A 219 -0.76 7.49 -6.60
CA LEU A 219 0.66 7.16 -6.77
C LEU A 219 0.91 5.65 -6.76
N MET A 220 0.18 4.90 -5.94
CA MET A 220 0.25 3.44 -5.85
C MET A 220 -0.45 2.71 -7.01
N GLY A 221 -1.07 3.44 -7.94
CA GLY A 221 -1.69 2.88 -9.14
C GLY A 221 -3.13 2.41 -8.97
N VAL A 222 -3.82 2.91 -7.95
CA VAL A 222 -5.28 2.74 -7.83
C VAL A 222 -5.97 3.59 -8.89
N ASP A 223 -6.85 2.99 -9.69
CA ASP A 223 -7.69 3.75 -10.64
C ASP A 223 -8.52 4.80 -9.89
N GLU A 224 -8.62 6.02 -10.43
CA GLU A 224 -9.26 7.17 -9.77
C GLU A 224 -10.69 6.88 -9.28
N LYS A 225 -11.46 6.09 -10.02
CA LYS A 225 -12.82 5.70 -9.65
C LYS A 225 -12.94 4.84 -8.39
N TRP A 226 -11.82 4.23 -7.94
CA TRP A 226 -11.73 3.46 -6.71
C TRP A 226 -11.12 4.24 -5.55
N LEU A 227 -10.66 5.47 -5.82
CA LEU A 227 -10.14 6.37 -4.80
C LEU A 227 -11.30 6.98 -3.99
N VAL A 228 -11.13 6.99 -2.69
CA VAL A 228 -12.13 7.53 -1.75
C VAL A 228 -12.05 9.05 -1.73
N HIS A 229 -13.19 9.70 -1.96
CA HIS A 229 -13.33 11.15 -1.88
C HIS A 229 -13.99 11.60 -0.58
N LYS A 230 -14.88 10.76 -0.05
CA LYS A 230 -15.66 11.01 1.17
C LYS A 230 -15.67 9.77 2.02
N GLU A 231 -15.82 9.94 3.31
CA GLU A 231 -15.89 8.83 4.25
C GLU A 231 -16.99 7.82 3.89
N SER A 232 -18.15 8.31 3.40
CA SER A 232 -19.24 7.45 2.93
C SER A 232 -18.86 6.51 1.78
N ASP A 233 -17.90 6.88 0.95
CA ASP A 233 -17.43 6.03 -0.14
C ASP A 233 -16.53 4.91 0.42
N GLY A 234 -15.72 5.22 1.43
CA GLY A 234 -14.95 4.23 2.18
C GLY A 234 -15.84 3.16 2.82
N TRP A 235 -16.96 3.57 3.44
CA TRP A 235 -17.94 2.64 4.01
C TRP A 235 -18.54 1.69 2.97
N LYS A 236 -18.87 2.18 1.80
CA LYS A 236 -19.39 1.35 0.69
C LYS A 236 -18.36 0.31 0.24
N LEU A 237 -17.09 0.73 0.11
CA LEU A 237 -16.02 -0.20 -0.28
C LEU A 237 -15.76 -1.25 0.80
N LEU A 238 -15.75 -0.89 2.08
CA LEU A 238 -15.62 -1.84 3.19
C LEU A 238 -16.78 -2.85 3.21
N TYR A 239 -18.00 -2.41 2.91
CA TYR A 239 -19.14 -3.30 2.75
C TYR A 239 -18.92 -4.31 1.61
N TRP A 240 -18.48 -3.84 0.43
CA TRP A 240 -18.20 -4.70 -0.72
C TRP A 240 -17.05 -5.68 -0.46
N MET A 241 -16.05 -5.29 0.34
CA MET A 241 -14.93 -6.16 0.71
C MET A 241 -15.40 -7.46 1.37
N GLN A 242 -16.38 -7.40 2.25
CA GLN A 242 -16.93 -8.57 2.93
C GLN A 242 -17.60 -9.57 1.97
N HIS A 243 -18.00 -9.12 0.78
CA HIS A 243 -18.72 -9.93 -0.21
C HIS A 243 -17.85 -10.34 -1.40
N ALA A 244 -16.68 -9.71 -1.54
CA ALA A 244 -15.79 -9.91 -2.69
C ALA A 244 -14.78 -11.03 -2.49
N HIS A 245 -14.48 -11.36 -1.26
CA HIS A 245 -13.45 -12.35 -0.92
C HIS A 245 -14.07 -13.62 -0.34
N PRO A 246 -13.40 -14.78 -0.54
CA PRO A 246 -13.72 -16.00 0.18
C PRO A 246 -13.63 -15.81 1.69
N GLN A 247 -14.28 -16.71 2.45
CA GLN A 247 -14.17 -16.73 3.90
C GLN A 247 -12.71 -16.93 4.35
N PRO A 248 -12.33 -16.45 5.55
CA PRO A 248 -11.00 -16.67 6.12
C PRO A 248 -10.60 -18.13 6.08
N ASP A 249 -9.36 -18.39 5.74
CA ASP A 249 -8.77 -19.72 5.60
C ASP A 249 -7.51 -19.89 6.48
N HIS A 250 -6.75 -20.94 6.24
CA HIS A 250 -5.50 -21.21 6.96
C HIS A 250 -4.48 -20.06 6.83
N SER A 251 -4.46 -19.36 5.69
CA SER A 251 -3.59 -18.19 5.48
C SER A 251 -3.88 -17.06 6.46
N SER A 252 -5.15 -16.84 6.77
CA SER A 252 -5.61 -15.85 7.74
C SER A 252 -5.09 -16.17 9.15
N PHE A 253 -5.14 -17.45 9.53
CA PHE A 253 -4.61 -17.91 10.81
C PHE A 253 -3.09 -17.76 10.90
N GLU A 254 -2.36 -18.19 9.87
CA GLU A 254 -0.89 -18.10 9.84
C GLU A 254 -0.39 -16.66 9.97
N LEU A 255 -0.94 -15.75 9.15
CA LEU A 255 -0.52 -14.35 9.16
C LEU A 255 -0.96 -13.62 10.43
N GLY A 256 -2.19 -13.85 10.88
CA GLY A 256 -2.70 -13.28 12.13
C GLY A 256 -1.90 -13.76 13.35
N SER A 257 -1.59 -15.05 13.42
CA SER A 257 -0.75 -15.62 14.49
C SER A 257 0.68 -15.05 14.45
N SER A 258 1.28 -14.92 13.26
CA SER A 258 2.60 -14.31 13.11
C SER A 258 2.62 -12.85 13.57
N LEU A 259 1.61 -12.07 13.20
CA LEU A 259 1.49 -10.67 13.61
C LEU A 259 1.27 -10.55 15.13
N SER A 260 0.45 -11.40 15.73
CA SER A 260 0.17 -11.35 17.17
C SER A 260 1.42 -11.68 18.02
N LYS A 261 2.34 -12.51 17.50
CA LYS A 261 3.61 -12.86 18.17
C LYS A 261 4.70 -11.82 17.99
N GLU A 262 4.61 -10.99 16.96
CA GLU A 262 5.65 -10.01 16.59
C GLU A 262 6.10 -9.12 17.76
N PRO A 263 5.24 -8.57 18.64
CA PRO A 263 5.70 -7.73 19.76
C PRO A 263 6.60 -8.45 20.75
N PHE A 264 6.39 -9.76 20.92
CA PHE A 264 7.23 -10.58 21.82
C PHE A 264 8.59 -10.91 21.22
N GLU A 265 8.74 -10.82 19.90
CA GLU A 265 10.00 -11.03 19.18
C GLU A 265 10.85 -9.77 19.13
N ARG A 266 10.29 -8.58 19.45
CA ARG A 266 11.04 -7.32 19.50
C ARG A 266 12.08 -7.35 20.58
N GLN A 267 13.34 -7.10 20.21
CA GLN A 267 14.42 -6.97 21.18
C GLN A 267 14.44 -5.55 21.77
N TYR A 268 13.62 -5.28 22.77
CA TYR A 268 13.73 -4.04 23.54
C TYR A 268 14.88 -4.18 24.56
N ARG A 269 16.03 -3.56 24.24
CA ARG A 269 17.27 -3.65 25.04
C ARG A 269 17.09 -3.42 26.55
N TYR A 270 16.16 -2.55 26.92
CA TYR A 270 15.88 -2.17 28.31
C TYR A 270 14.69 -2.89 28.94
N LEU A 271 13.86 -3.59 28.18
CA LEU A 271 12.66 -4.26 28.66
C LEU A 271 12.75 -5.79 28.62
N LYS A 272 13.89 -6.33 28.17
CA LYS A 272 14.13 -7.78 28.13
C LYS A 272 13.77 -8.52 29.42
N PRO A 273 14.08 -7.99 30.65
CA PRO A 273 13.74 -8.68 31.88
C PRO A 273 12.22 -8.72 32.17
N LEU A 274 11.44 -7.76 31.63
CA LEU A 274 9.97 -7.72 31.77
C LEU A 274 9.27 -8.63 30.75
N GLN A 275 9.80 -8.73 29.52
CA GLN A 275 9.27 -9.60 28.48
C GLN A 275 9.44 -11.10 28.79
N GLN A 276 10.44 -11.47 29.61
CA GLN A 276 10.65 -12.86 30.02
C GLN A 276 9.74 -13.32 31.17
N LYS A 277 8.97 -12.41 31.77
CA LYS A 277 8.06 -12.68 32.89
C LYS A 277 6.57 -12.65 32.54
N LEU A 278 6.24 -12.31 31.27
CA LEU A 278 4.91 -12.37 30.68
C LEU A 278 4.76 -13.58 29.78
#